data_c9e1c9e547a9f9253e2950813f6339e9
#
_entry.id   c9e1c9e547a9f9253e2950813f6339e9
#
_cell.length_a   1.000
_cell.length_b   1.000
_cell.length_c   1.000
_cell.angle_alpha   90.00
_cell.angle_beta   90.00
_cell.angle_gamma   90.00
#
_symmetry.space_group_name_H-M   'P 1'
#
loop_
_entity.id
_entity.type
_entity.pdbx_description
1 polymer ?
#
loop_
_entity_poly.entity_id
_entity_poly.type
_entity_poly.pdbx_seq_one_letter_code
_entity_poly.pdbx_strand_id
1 'polypeptide(L)'
;MKRLSLFVSVLTLGGTLAAAGAGASLPPREPARAPVAPDPAAVHTLGGPATMGGAVHLDLRTVPTSDPSKRPGPARGHAQGEYLEGQPGHASTAGRADATEHPLPADLVAAAYGRGDGPDAPGDILHNFTGQGASGWLPPDPVLAVGPRYIVEIVNSGFTVFSKDGGLDRAYTDLETFFAPLQPFLPDPWNANSFVFDPRVIYSPEHGKFVIFALARDDNNQNSYLFFAISNTSDPLGGWLLYWYWDPFNQDAWIDYSGMSADAFGLYFTGNEFFWAGGFKHSIVYSIRPGIFTNTDGSGWIFWGLTWNEPGNPQVFEIQPAVPHSIAGGSETFFVNTFNSSGDKACLWELTGDRGNAPTLIRNSVTVAAYADPGVAAQPGAALDDIEMFYAGALGAAYNQRKLFFGLNDDNANGASFYVSKVDVDTLTQDLARNLGTTDVYYYYPAVGLTTGVDVFNPVVGVTMTWSSNSQFASGAFKIFDNFSVDAAGAFWNVAGGSDTYNVYFNGRNRWGDYMGIHRDWSCGTIWGVTQFAPAFNVWGTQITELAGQAALPLACRLIFDDGFERSSTLNWSFTAP
;
A
#
# COMPACT_ATOMS: atom_id res chain seq x y z
N MET A 1 1.45 23.04 -67.36
CA MET A 1 2.85 22.57 -67.28
C MET A 1 3.76 23.67 -66.81
N LYS A 2 4.03 23.81 -65.55
CA LYS A 2 5.20 24.55 -65.02
C LYS A 2 5.59 23.86 -63.73
N ARG A 3 6.73 23.20 -63.72
CA ARG A 3 7.36 22.58 -62.57
C ARG A 3 7.94 23.70 -61.69
N LEU A 4 7.61 23.70 -60.41
CA LEU A 4 8.24 24.55 -59.43
C LEU A 4 9.18 23.66 -58.61
N SER A 5 10.48 23.89 -58.76
CA SER A 5 11.54 23.26 -57.97
C SER A 5 11.70 24.04 -56.66
N LEU A 6 11.52 23.38 -55.53
CA LEU A 6 11.80 23.99 -54.23
C LEU A 6 13.24 23.65 -53.82
N PHE A 7 14.09 24.70 -53.76
CA PHE A 7 15.42 24.62 -53.23
C PHE A 7 15.34 24.67 -51.67
N VAL A 8 15.82 23.64 -51.02
CA VAL A 8 16.06 23.65 -49.57
C VAL A 8 17.48 24.15 -49.38
N SER A 9 17.64 25.36 -48.84
CA SER A 9 18.93 25.90 -48.39
C SER A 9 19.21 25.38 -46.99
N VAL A 10 20.18 24.52 -46.86
CA VAL A 10 20.74 24.11 -45.55
C VAL A 10 21.69 25.22 -45.12
N LEU A 11 21.32 25.99 -44.11
CA LEU A 11 22.20 26.93 -43.42
C LEU A 11 23.02 26.15 -42.39
N THR A 12 24.27 25.89 -42.70
CA THR A 12 25.26 25.42 -41.71
C THR A 12 25.75 26.59 -40.88
N LEU A 13 25.20 26.78 -39.69
CA LEU A 13 25.84 27.61 -38.66
C LEU A 13 26.93 26.80 -37.97
N GLY A 14 28.16 27.03 -38.34
CA GLY A 14 29.32 26.60 -37.60
C GLY A 14 29.52 27.46 -36.35
N GLY A 15 28.96 27.02 -35.25
CA GLY A 15 29.25 27.56 -33.93
C GLY A 15 30.17 26.59 -33.19
N THR A 16 31.42 26.96 -33.02
CA THR A 16 32.35 26.29 -32.11
C THR A 16 31.85 26.45 -30.67
N LEU A 17 31.13 25.45 -30.15
CA LEU A 17 30.91 25.33 -28.72
C LEU A 17 32.23 24.92 -28.08
N ALA A 18 32.87 25.84 -27.37
CA ALA A 18 33.90 25.52 -26.43
C ALA A 18 33.24 24.69 -25.30
N ALA A 19 33.53 23.41 -25.28
CA ALA A 19 33.15 22.52 -24.20
C ALA A 19 33.92 22.93 -22.94
N ALA A 20 33.32 23.76 -22.09
CA ALA A 20 33.71 23.87 -20.70
C ALA A 20 33.24 22.61 -19.99
N GLY A 21 34.02 21.56 -20.08
CA GLY A 21 33.85 20.36 -19.29
C GLY A 21 34.18 20.61 -17.83
N ALA A 22 33.23 21.18 -17.08
CA ALA A 22 33.23 20.99 -15.64
C ALA A 22 32.69 19.56 -15.38
N GLY A 23 33.59 18.60 -15.41
CA GLY A 23 33.36 17.28 -14.88
C GLY A 23 33.06 17.44 -13.39
N ALA A 24 31.79 17.44 -13.03
CA ALA A 24 31.39 17.15 -11.67
C ALA A 24 31.82 15.73 -11.40
N SER A 25 33.00 15.55 -10.80
CA SER A 25 33.42 14.29 -10.23
C SER A 25 32.39 13.93 -9.18
N LEU A 26 31.68 12.82 -9.39
CA LEU A 26 30.88 12.21 -8.33
C LEU A 26 31.78 12.13 -7.09
N PRO A 27 31.26 12.49 -5.89
CA PRO A 27 32.02 12.34 -4.67
C PRO A 27 32.53 10.90 -4.60
N PRO A 28 33.76 10.69 -4.12
CA PRO A 28 34.32 9.35 -4.01
C PRO A 28 33.32 8.50 -3.22
N ARG A 29 32.93 7.39 -3.82
CA ARG A 29 32.08 6.39 -3.19
C ARG A 29 32.77 6.02 -1.89
N GLU A 30 32.17 6.29 -0.74
CA GLU A 30 32.67 5.72 0.51
C GLU A 30 32.86 4.22 0.29
N PRO A 31 33.99 3.65 0.69
CA PRO A 31 34.20 2.21 0.55
C PRO A 31 33.02 1.52 1.24
N ALA A 32 32.30 0.70 0.48
CA ALA A 32 31.19 -0.08 1.02
C ALA A 32 31.67 -0.72 2.32
N ARG A 33 31.06 -0.35 3.44
CA ARG A 33 31.35 -0.97 4.72
C ARG A 33 31.10 -2.46 4.53
N ALA A 34 32.01 -3.30 4.98
CA ALA A 34 31.85 -4.75 4.89
C ALA A 34 30.45 -5.09 5.46
N PRO A 35 29.65 -5.88 4.74
CA PRO A 35 28.32 -6.25 5.22
C PRO A 35 28.47 -6.81 6.63
N VAL A 36 27.62 -6.36 7.54
CA VAL A 36 27.54 -6.93 8.88
C VAL A 36 27.20 -8.40 8.67
N ALA A 37 28.06 -9.31 9.16
CA ALA A 37 27.78 -10.72 9.03
C ALA A 37 26.42 -11.01 9.70
N PRO A 38 25.48 -11.66 9.00
CA PRO A 38 24.17 -11.97 9.58
C PRO A 38 24.37 -12.76 10.87
N ASP A 39 23.60 -12.43 11.90
CA ASP A 39 23.55 -13.19 13.14
C ASP A 39 23.17 -14.65 12.78
N PRO A 40 24.01 -15.66 13.06
CA PRO A 40 23.70 -17.05 12.76
C PRO A 40 22.38 -17.52 13.41
N ALA A 41 21.95 -16.88 14.51
CA ALA A 41 20.64 -17.10 15.15
C ALA A 41 19.48 -16.41 14.39
N ALA A 42 19.78 -15.59 13.37
CA ALA A 42 18.80 -14.83 12.62
C ALA A 42 18.20 -15.60 11.43
N VAL A 43 18.79 -16.72 11.02
CA VAL A 43 18.28 -17.50 9.88
C VAL A 43 17.04 -18.26 10.29
N HIS A 44 15.93 -17.96 9.65
CA HIS A 44 14.68 -18.68 9.87
C HIS A 44 14.64 -19.93 8.98
N THR A 45 14.51 -21.11 9.56
CA THR A 45 14.61 -22.40 8.85
C THR A 45 13.27 -23.11 8.66
N LEU A 46 12.20 -22.65 9.34
CA LEU A 46 10.87 -23.25 9.17
C LEU A 46 10.25 -22.73 7.87
N GLY A 47 10.14 -23.62 6.91
CA GLY A 47 9.57 -23.30 5.60
C GLY A 47 9.36 -24.56 4.78
N GLY A 48 8.56 -24.43 3.73
CA GLY A 48 8.26 -25.53 2.83
C GLY A 48 7.64 -25.06 1.52
N PRO A 49 7.50 -25.96 0.55
CA PRO A 49 6.88 -25.63 -0.73
C PRO A 49 5.42 -25.23 -0.53
N ALA A 50 4.99 -24.16 -1.20
CA ALA A 50 3.59 -23.75 -1.28
C ALA A 50 2.89 -24.51 -2.41
N THR A 51 1.69 -25.01 -2.12
CA THR A 51 0.89 -25.76 -3.11
C THR A 51 -0.08 -24.81 -3.79
N MET A 52 0.06 -24.67 -5.11
CA MET A 52 -0.77 -23.82 -5.97
C MET A 52 -1.79 -24.65 -6.74
N GLY A 53 -3.04 -24.18 -6.81
CA GLY A 53 -4.03 -24.67 -7.77
C GLY A 53 -3.74 -24.19 -9.20
N GLY A 54 -4.29 -24.88 -10.18
CA GLY A 54 -4.12 -24.51 -11.59
C GLY A 54 -4.66 -23.11 -11.90
N ALA A 55 -4.09 -22.47 -12.92
CA ALA A 55 -4.56 -21.16 -13.39
C ALA A 55 -5.94 -21.26 -14.08
N VAL A 56 -6.82 -20.32 -13.77
CA VAL A 56 -8.11 -20.15 -14.43
C VAL A 56 -8.11 -18.83 -15.20
N HIS A 57 -8.46 -18.86 -16.49
CA HIS A 57 -8.57 -17.66 -17.30
C HIS A 57 -9.93 -16.98 -17.10
N LEU A 58 -9.91 -15.67 -16.91
CA LEU A 58 -11.08 -14.81 -16.76
C LEU A 58 -10.95 -13.61 -17.70
N ASP A 59 -12.03 -13.26 -18.40
CA ASP A 59 -12.15 -11.96 -19.06
C ASP A 59 -13.04 -11.06 -18.18
N LEU A 60 -12.48 -9.97 -17.63
CA LEU A 60 -13.20 -9.09 -16.71
C LEU A 60 -14.45 -8.48 -17.35
N ARG A 61 -14.47 -8.30 -18.68
CA ARG A 61 -15.64 -7.79 -19.41
C ARG A 61 -16.86 -8.70 -19.31
N THR A 62 -16.66 -9.98 -18.97
CA THR A 62 -17.74 -10.97 -18.78
C THR A 62 -18.24 -11.05 -17.34
N VAL A 63 -17.52 -10.46 -16.40
CA VAL A 63 -17.89 -10.43 -14.98
C VAL A 63 -18.93 -9.32 -14.77
N PRO A 64 -20.08 -9.60 -14.15
CA PRO A 64 -21.06 -8.56 -13.85
C PRO A 64 -20.51 -7.55 -12.84
N THR A 65 -20.93 -6.30 -12.98
CA THR A 65 -20.74 -5.30 -11.93
C THR A 65 -21.82 -5.46 -10.86
N SER A 66 -21.50 -5.07 -9.63
CA SER A 66 -22.38 -5.20 -8.48
C SER A 66 -22.77 -3.81 -7.95
N ASP A 67 -23.86 -3.74 -7.22
CA ASP A 67 -24.24 -2.55 -6.47
C ASP A 67 -23.80 -2.78 -5.00
N PRO A 68 -22.77 -2.07 -4.52
CA PRO A 68 -22.26 -2.29 -3.18
C PRO A 68 -23.30 -2.04 -2.09
N SER A 69 -24.27 -1.13 -2.33
CA SER A 69 -25.33 -0.81 -1.38
C SER A 69 -26.36 -1.94 -1.17
N LYS A 70 -26.40 -2.90 -2.08
CA LYS A 70 -27.35 -4.03 -2.05
C LYS A 70 -26.77 -5.31 -1.47
N ARG A 71 -25.52 -5.28 -1.02
CA ARG A 71 -24.91 -6.45 -0.41
C ARG A 71 -25.54 -6.72 0.97
N PRO A 72 -26.20 -7.86 1.17
CA PRO A 72 -26.60 -8.27 2.51
C PRO A 72 -25.34 -8.82 3.18
N GLY A 73 -24.74 -8.04 4.05
CA GLY A 73 -23.63 -8.56 4.85
C GLY A 73 -23.79 -8.08 6.28
N PRO A 74 -23.66 -8.97 7.29
CA PRO A 74 -23.29 -8.49 8.60
C PRO A 74 -21.92 -7.83 8.46
N ALA A 75 -21.69 -6.77 9.23
CA ALA A 75 -20.35 -6.30 9.49
C ALA A 75 -19.51 -7.54 9.91
N ARG A 76 -18.68 -8.03 9.02
CA ARG A 76 -17.76 -9.13 9.32
C ARG A 76 -16.48 -8.44 9.74
N GLY A 77 -16.15 -8.52 11.00
CA GLY A 77 -14.93 -7.97 11.54
C GLY A 77 -13.84 -9.03 11.58
N HIS A 78 -12.62 -8.59 11.65
CA HIS A 78 -11.44 -9.42 11.68
C HIS A 78 -11.14 -9.94 13.09
N ALA A 79 -10.57 -11.15 13.18
CA ALA A 79 -10.11 -11.75 14.43
C ALA A 79 -8.93 -10.98 15.07
N GLN A 80 -8.26 -10.14 14.30
CA GLN A 80 -7.13 -9.35 14.74
C GLN A 80 -7.42 -8.53 16.00
N GLY A 81 -8.64 -7.98 16.10
CA GLY A 81 -9.07 -7.28 17.27
C GLY A 81 -9.19 -8.13 18.53
N GLU A 82 -9.56 -9.40 18.40
CA GLU A 82 -9.67 -10.32 19.53
C GLU A 82 -8.30 -10.70 20.10
N TYR A 83 -7.28 -10.77 19.24
CA TYR A 83 -5.92 -11.06 19.68
C TYR A 83 -5.33 -9.94 20.55
N LEU A 84 -5.59 -8.69 20.22
CA LEU A 84 -5.00 -7.55 20.91
C LEU A 84 -5.59 -7.30 22.30
N GLU A 85 -6.85 -7.66 22.55
CA GLU A 85 -7.49 -7.48 23.86
C GLU A 85 -6.79 -8.26 25.01
N GLY A 86 -6.04 -9.29 24.70
CA GLY A 86 -5.31 -10.11 25.68
C GLY A 86 -3.82 -9.75 25.85
N GLN A 87 -3.29 -8.76 25.10
CA GLN A 87 -1.86 -8.47 25.14
C GLN A 87 -1.49 -7.50 26.27
N PRO A 88 -0.34 -7.72 26.96
CA PRO A 88 0.18 -6.77 27.94
C PRO A 88 0.48 -5.42 27.26
N GLY A 89 -0.10 -4.34 27.76
CA GLY A 89 0.11 -2.99 27.24
C GLY A 89 -1.06 -2.39 26.46
N HIS A 90 -2.05 -3.19 26.07
CA HIS A 90 -3.30 -2.67 25.53
C HIS A 90 -4.12 -2.02 26.65
N ALA A 91 -4.08 -0.68 26.74
CA ALA A 91 -4.93 0.05 27.67
C ALA A 91 -6.38 -0.02 27.19
N SER A 92 -7.26 -0.53 28.02
CA SER A 92 -8.71 -0.39 27.84
C SER A 92 -9.04 1.08 27.62
N THR A 93 -9.81 1.39 26.58
CA THR A 93 -10.25 2.74 26.19
C THR A 93 -11.19 3.40 27.23
N ALA A 94 -11.38 2.81 28.40
CA ALA A 94 -12.18 3.36 29.47
C ALA A 94 -11.45 4.52 30.18
N GLY A 95 -11.78 5.74 29.78
CA GLY A 95 -11.55 6.94 30.59
C GLY A 95 -10.54 7.94 30.07
N ARG A 96 -10.83 8.61 28.99
CA ARG A 96 -10.21 9.91 28.70
C ARG A 96 -11.17 11.03 29.19
N ALA A 97 -10.62 11.99 29.93
CA ALA A 97 -11.38 13.13 30.42
C ALA A 97 -11.74 14.08 29.26
N ASP A 98 -12.89 14.72 29.35
CA ASP A 98 -13.36 15.75 28.42
C ASP A 98 -12.25 16.72 28.00
N ALA A 99 -11.95 16.72 26.70
CA ALA A 99 -11.08 17.73 26.09
C ALA A 99 -11.92 18.93 25.65
N THR A 100 -11.46 20.13 25.97
CA THR A 100 -12.07 21.39 25.54
C THR A 100 -11.87 21.61 24.05
N GLU A 101 -12.92 22.07 23.36
CA GLU A 101 -12.86 22.41 21.93
C GLU A 101 -11.74 23.43 21.62
N HIS A 102 -10.89 23.11 20.65
CA HIS A 102 -9.92 24.04 20.09
C HIS A 102 -10.12 24.17 18.57
N PRO A 103 -10.10 25.42 18.04
CA PRO A 103 -10.23 25.63 16.59
C PRO A 103 -9.00 25.05 15.85
N LEU A 104 -9.26 24.47 14.68
CA LEU A 104 -8.22 23.97 13.79
C LEU A 104 -7.17 25.07 13.51
N PRO A 105 -5.86 24.73 13.45
CA PRO A 105 -4.86 25.65 12.94
C PRO A 105 -5.25 26.17 11.55
N ALA A 106 -5.19 27.48 11.36
CA ALA A 106 -5.66 28.15 10.13
C ALA A 106 -4.89 27.71 8.86
N ASP A 107 -3.68 27.21 9.01
CA ASP A 107 -2.86 26.63 7.97
C ASP A 107 -3.38 25.29 7.44
N LEU A 108 -4.06 24.49 8.26
CA LEU A 108 -4.70 23.24 7.84
C LEU A 108 -5.97 23.49 6.99
N VAL A 109 -6.65 24.62 7.22
CA VAL A 109 -7.85 25.00 6.47
C VAL A 109 -7.48 25.65 5.12
N ALA A 110 -6.37 26.38 5.06
CA ALA A 110 -5.95 27.12 3.86
C ALA A 110 -5.34 26.23 2.77
N ALA A 111 -4.82 25.05 3.11
CA ALA A 111 -4.13 24.16 2.17
C ALA A 111 -5.08 23.38 1.22
N ALA A 112 -6.39 23.45 1.43
CA ALA A 112 -7.34 22.56 0.75
C ALA A 112 -7.61 22.88 -0.75
N TYR A 113 -7.20 24.04 -1.30
CA TYR A 113 -7.65 24.48 -2.64
C TYR A 113 -6.66 25.39 -3.37
N GLY A 114 -5.40 25.03 -3.46
CA GLY A 114 -4.43 25.87 -4.17
C GLY A 114 -3.86 25.22 -5.43
N ARG A 115 -4.48 25.46 -6.59
CA ARG A 115 -3.79 25.26 -7.86
C ARG A 115 -3.02 26.55 -8.18
N GLY A 116 -1.70 26.51 -8.11
CA GLY A 116 -0.86 27.60 -8.60
C GLY A 116 -0.76 27.57 -10.14
N ASP A 117 -0.83 28.72 -10.81
CA ASP A 117 -0.67 28.87 -12.28
C ASP A 117 0.79 28.69 -12.76
N GLY A 118 1.62 27.96 -12.02
CA GLY A 118 3.00 27.64 -12.35
C GLY A 118 3.19 26.21 -12.86
N PRO A 119 4.40 25.83 -13.32
CA PRO A 119 4.70 24.42 -13.53
C PRO A 119 4.49 23.66 -12.22
N ASP A 120 3.91 22.44 -12.30
CA ASP A 120 3.57 21.63 -11.16
C ASP A 120 4.74 21.52 -10.18
N ALA A 121 4.58 22.07 -8.98
CA ALA A 121 5.57 21.99 -7.93
C ALA A 121 5.39 20.66 -7.16
N PRO A 122 6.45 20.11 -6.54
CA PRO A 122 6.33 18.93 -5.70
C PRO A 122 5.24 19.12 -4.64
N GLY A 123 4.32 18.15 -4.54
CA GLY A 123 3.18 18.20 -3.62
C GLY A 123 1.94 18.89 -4.16
N ASP A 124 1.96 19.48 -5.36
CA ASP A 124 0.74 20.00 -5.96
C ASP A 124 -0.27 18.87 -6.21
N ILE A 125 -1.53 19.15 -5.89
CA ILE A 125 -2.64 18.23 -6.22
C ILE A 125 -2.90 18.32 -7.73
N LEU A 126 -2.68 17.23 -8.43
CA LEU A 126 -2.93 17.11 -9.86
C LEU A 126 -4.32 16.58 -10.16
N HIS A 127 -4.74 15.57 -9.41
CA HIS A 127 -6.10 15.03 -9.44
C HIS A 127 -6.59 14.75 -8.02
N ASN A 128 -7.89 14.98 -7.81
CA ASN A 128 -8.58 14.67 -6.56
C ASN A 128 -10.04 14.37 -6.85
N PHE A 129 -10.47 13.12 -6.67
CA PHE A 129 -11.82 12.69 -6.98
C PHE A 129 -12.30 11.58 -6.03
N THR A 130 -13.60 11.48 -5.88
CA THR A 130 -14.22 10.47 -5.01
C THR A 130 -14.00 9.07 -5.59
N GLY A 131 -13.50 8.16 -4.76
CA GLY A 131 -13.36 6.75 -5.06
C GLY A 131 -14.64 5.97 -4.75
N GLN A 132 -14.51 4.88 -4.00
CA GLN A 132 -15.63 4.02 -3.64
C GLN A 132 -16.41 4.54 -2.44
N GLY A 133 -17.71 4.28 -2.43
CA GLY A 133 -18.57 4.46 -1.26
C GLY A 133 -18.69 3.18 -0.44
N ALA A 134 -19.45 3.27 0.65
CA ALA A 134 -19.64 2.16 1.57
C ALA A 134 -20.17 0.89 0.87
N SER A 135 -19.45 -0.22 1.05
CA SER A 135 -19.78 -1.53 0.46
C SER A 135 -20.60 -2.42 1.39
N GLY A 136 -20.89 -1.99 2.61
CA GLY A 136 -21.49 -2.80 3.65
C GLY A 136 -20.51 -3.67 4.44
N TRP A 137 -19.22 -3.59 4.14
CA TRP A 137 -18.14 -4.24 4.90
C TRP A 137 -17.47 -3.26 5.86
N LEU A 138 -16.95 -3.80 6.95
CA LEU A 138 -16.21 -3.12 7.99
C LEU A 138 -14.97 -3.94 8.37
N PRO A 139 -13.82 -3.32 8.38
CA PRO A 139 -13.52 -1.98 7.84
C PRO A 139 -13.40 -1.98 6.31
N PRO A 140 -13.30 -0.80 5.65
CA PRO A 140 -13.15 -0.73 4.19
C PRO A 140 -11.76 -1.06 3.67
N ASP A 141 -10.71 -0.74 4.40
CA ASP A 141 -9.29 -1.01 4.10
C ASP A 141 -8.90 -0.66 2.65
N PRO A 142 -9.04 0.59 2.24
CA PRO A 142 -8.87 0.97 0.85
C PRO A 142 -7.40 0.91 0.41
N VAL A 143 -7.16 0.27 -0.73
CA VAL A 143 -5.85 0.23 -1.39
C VAL A 143 -6.03 0.57 -2.87
N LEU A 144 -5.02 1.14 -3.50
CA LEU A 144 -5.01 1.38 -4.94
C LEU A 144 -3.70 0.93 -5.60
N ALA A 145 -3.80 0.63 -6.89
CA ALA A 145 -2.65 0.43 -7.78
C ALA A 145 -2.80 1.30 -9.01
N VAL A 146 -1.68 1.84 -9.48
CA VAL A 146 -1.64 2.76 -10.63
C VAL A 146 -0.76 2.16 -11.72
N GLY A 147 -1.40 1.81 -12.83
CA GLY A 147 -0.73 1.40 -14.06
C GLY A 147 -0.53 2.59 -15.02
N PRO A 148 -0.09 2.35 -16.25
CA PRO A 148 0.15 3.43 -17.20
C PRO A 148 -1.09 4.28 -17.51
N ARG A 149 -2.28 3.67 -17.54
CA ARG A 149 -3.53 4.33 -17.93
C ARG A 149 -4.61 4.28 -16.86
N TYR A 150 -4.64 3.24 -16.05
CA TYR A 150 -5.75 2.93 -15.16
C TYR A 150 -5.30 2.92 -13.69
N ILE A 151 -6.27 3.21 -12.84
CA ILE A 151 -6.20 3.04 -11.41
C ILE A 151 -7.18 1.92 -11.04
N VAL A 152 -6.71 0.93 -10.30
CA VAL A 152 -7.57 -0.07 -9.67
C VAL A 152 -7.63 0.27 -8.19
N GLU A 153 -8.79 0.70 -7.72
CA GLU A 153 -9.07 0.86 -6.30
C GLU A 153 -9.78 -0.37 -5.79
N ILE A 154 -9.32 -0.91 -4.68
CA ILE A 154 -9.91 -2.05 -4.00
C ILE A 154 -10.27 -1.67 -2.57
N VAL A 155 -11.43 -2.09 -2.12
CA VAL A 155 -11.86 -2.03 -0.73
C VAL A 155 -12.19 -3.41 -0.24
N ASN A 156 -12.34 -3.57 1.07
CA ASN A 156 -12.79 -4.84 1.61
C ASN A 156 -14.12 -5.20 0.95
N SER A 157 -14.09 -6.29 0.19
CA SER A 157 -15.13 -6.94 -0.60
C SER A 157 -15.22 -6.63 -2.10
N GLY A 158 -14.55 -5.62 -2.66
CA GLY A 158 -14.67 -5.37 -4.09
C GLY A 158 -13.75 -4.27 -4.64
N PHE A 159 -13.72 -4.13 -5.95
CA PHE A 159 -12.88 -3.16 -6.63
C PHE A 159 -13.61 -2.38 -7.72
N THR A 160 -13.03 -1.24 -8.06
CA THR A 160 -13.48 -0.31 -9.11
C THR A 160 -12.27 0.08 -9.96
N VAL A 161 -12.46 0.32 -11.25
CA VAL A 161 -11.40 0.78 -12.14
C VAL A 161 -11.71 2.18 -12.66
N PHE A 162 -10.76 3.08 -12.48
CA PHE A 162 -10.82 4.46 -12.95
C PHE A 162 -9.74 4.72 -13.99
N SER A 163 -10.00 5.64 -14.91
CA SER A 163 -8.95 6.34 -15.65
C SER A 163 -8.27 7.38 -14.75
N LYS A 164 -7.07 7.82 -15.13
CA LYS A 164 -6.29 8.78 -14.33
C LYS A 164 -6.92 10.17 -14.22
N ASP A 165 -7.82 10.52 -15.11
CA ASP A 165 -8.62 11.76 -15.05
C ASP A 165 -9.85 11.67 -14.13
N GLY A 166 -10.05 10.52 -13.47
CA GLY A 166 -11.16 10.26 -12.58
C GLY A 166 -12.41 9.69 -13.26
N GLY A 167 -12.34 9.36 -14.55
CA GLY A 167 -13.41 8.68 -15.27
C GLY A 167 -13.65 7.27 -14.73
N LEU A 168 -14.91 6.89 -14.56
CA LEU A 168 -15.29 5.54 -14.12
C LEU A 168 -15.30 4.58 -15.32
N ASP A 169 -14.24 3.77 -15.48
CA ASP A 169 -14.13 2.80 -16.57
C ASP A 169 -14.77 1.46 -16.24
N ARG A 170 -14.81 1.10 -14.95
CA ARG A 170 -15.54 -0.06 -14.47
C ARG A 170 -16.12 0.20 -13.09
N ALA A 171 -17.42 0.06 -12.96
CA ALA A 171 -18.14 0.14 -11.70
C ALA A 171 -17.75 -1.02 -10.76
N TYR A 172 -18.11 -0.88 -9.49
CA TYR A 172 -17.83 -1.84 -8.44
C TYR A 172 -18.04 -3.29 -8.88
N THR A 173 -17.02 -4.11 -8.67
CA THR A 173 -17.00 -5.53 -8.92
C THR A 173 -16.73 -6.26 -7.62
N ASP A 174 -17.65 -7.08 -7.22
CA ASP A 174 -17.58 -7.89 -6.02
C ASP A 174 -16.48 -8.96 -6.13
N LEU A 175 -15.66 -9.14 -5.10
CA LEU A 175 -14.55 -10.11 -5.10
C LEU A 175 -15.01 -11.56 -5.16
N GLU A 176 -16.12 -11.90 -4.49
CA GLU A 176 -16.64 -13.28 -4.59
C GLU A 176 -17.09 -13.59 -6.02
N THR A 177 -17.72 -12.61 -6.69
CA THR A 177 -18.09 -12.72 -8.10
C THR A 177 -16.87 -12.78 -9.01
N PHE A 178 -15.84 -11.99 -8.72
CA PHE A 178 -14.60 -11.96 -9.50
C PHE A 178 -13.83 -13.28 -9.39
N PHE A 179 -13.74 -13.85 -8.19
CA PHE A 179 -13.04 -15.12 -7.94
C PHE A 179 -13.92 -16.37 -8.06
N ALA A 180 -15.22 -16.22 -8.38
CA ALA A 180 -16.13 -17.35 -8.56
C ALA A 180 -15.61 -18.45 -9.52
N PRO A 181 -14.88 -18.15 -10.61
CA PRO A 181 -14.31 -19.18 -11.47
C PRO A 181 -13.33 -20.14 -10.80
N LEU A 182 -12.77 -19.78 -9.62
CA LEU A 182 -11.91 -20.67 -8.84
C LEU A 182 -12.71 -21.72 -8.05
N GLN A 183 -13.96 -21.43 -7.69
CA GLN A 183 -14.77 -22.26 -6.79
C GLN A 183 -14.88 -23.73 -7.20
N PRO A 184 -15.04 -24.10 -8.49
CA PRO A 184 -15.10 -25.50 -8.92
C PRO A 184 -13.80 -26.29 -8.71
N PHE A 185 -12.69 -25.62 -8.47
CA PHE A 185 -11.37 -26.23 -8.30
C PHE A 185 -10.92 -26.29 -6.84
N LEU A 186 -11.71 -25.73 -5.93
CA LEU A 186 -11.43 -25.81 -4.49
C LEU A 186 -11.77 -27.22 -3.98
N PRO A 187 -11.04 -27.69 -2.97
CA PRO A 187 -11.26 -29.02 -2.39
C PRO A 187 -12.66 -29.23 -1.84
N ASP A 188 -13.21 -28.19 -1.21
CA ASP A 188 -14.56 -28.21 -0.66
C ASP A 188 -15.48 -27.23 -1.39
N PRO A 189 -16.76 -27.56 -1.54
CA PRO A 189 -17.70 -26.67 -2.24
C PRO A 189 -17.87 -25.33 -1.52
N TRP A 190 -17.78 -24.26 -2.29
CA TRP A 190 -18.09 -22.90 -1.81
C TRP A 190 -19.54 -22.83 -1.31
N ASN A 191 -19.78 -22.27 -0.15
CA ASN A 191 -21.07 -22.28 0.52
C ASN A 191 -21.44 -20.91 1.12
N ALA A 192 -22.60 -20.80 1.76
CA ALA A 192 -23.10 -19.53 2.31
C ALA A 192 -22.25 -18.94 3.46
N ASN A 193 -21.33 -19.73 4.04
CA ASN A 193 -20.41 -19.28 5.07
C ASN A 193 -18.97 -19.11 4.54
N SER A 194 -18.81 -19.25 3.23
CA SER A 194 -17.56 -18.91 2.55
C SER A 194 -17.58 -17.45 2.11
N PHE A 195 -16.44 -16.76 2.20
CA PHE A 195 -16.31 -15.36 1.79
C PHE A 195 -14.87 -14.98 1.45
N VAL A 196 -14.74 -13.86 0.69
CA VAL A 196 -13.47 -13.27 0.27
C VAL A 196 -13.31 -11.92 0.98
N PHE A 197 -12.13 -11.64 1.55
CA PHE A 197 -11.87 -10.48 2.39
C PHE A 197 -10.40 -10.05 2.33
N ASP A 198 -10.05 -8.96 3.00
CA ASP A 198 -8.70 -8.39 3.13
C ASP A 198 -7.93 -8.31 1.82
N PRO A 199 -8.47 -7.62 0.82
CA PRO A 199 -7.81 -7.56 -0.48
C PRO A 199 -6.61 -6.60 -0.48
N ARG A 200 -5.68 -6.88 -1.40
CA ARG A 200 -4.60 -5.97 -1.81
C ARG A 200 -4.56 -5.87 -3.32
N VAL A 201 -4.07 -4.74 -3.80
CA VAL A 201 -3.78 -4.54 -5.22
C VAL A 201 -2.45 -3.83 -5.40
N ILE A 202 -1.65 -4.29 -6.36
CA ILE A 202 -0.41 -3.63 -6.80
C ILE A 202 -0.35 -3.61 -8.32
N TYR A 203 0.48 -2.70 -8.85
CA TYR A 203 0.94 -2.75 -10.23
C TYR A 203 2.44 -3.01 -10.24
N SER A 204 2.86 -4.10 -10.88
CA SER A 204 4.27 -4.42 -11.08
C SER A 204 4.77 -3.81 -12.38
N PRO A 205 5.62 -2.79 -12.35
CA PRO A 205 6.16 -2.16 -13.57
C PRO A 205 7.11 -3.10 -14.32
N GLU A 206 7.82 -4.00 -13.62
CA GLU A 206 8.74 -4.98 -14.21
C GLU A 206 8.01 -5.97 -15.10
N HIS A 207 6.77 -6.30 -14.75
CA HIS A 207 5.94 -7.27 -15.47
C HIS A 207 4.84 -6.61 -16.30
N GLY A 208 4.61 -5.29 -16.12
CA GLY A 208 3.55 -4.55 -16.80
C GLY A 208 2.16 -5.04 -16.45
N LYS A 209 1.90 -5.42 -15.19
CA LYS A 209 0.67 -6.12 -14.79
C LYS A 209 0.13 -5.66 -13.45
N PHE A 210 -1.20 -5.65 -13.35
CA PHE A 210 -1.89 -5.57 -12.06
C PHE A 210 -1.96 -6.94 -11.40
N VAL A 211 -1.86 -6.94 -10.09
CA VAL A 211 -2.10 -8.11 -9.24
C VAL A 211 -3.13 -7.75 -8.19
N ILE A 212 -4.22 -8.50 -8.13
CA ILE A 212 -5.20 -8.46 -7.05
C ILE A 212 -4.99 -9.70 -6.19
N PHE A 213 -4.93 -9.51 -4.90
CA PHE A 213 -4.86 -10.56 -3.89
C PHE A 213 -6.03 -10.42 -2.93
N ALA A 214 -6.55 -11.51 -2.43
CA ALA A 214 -7.52 -11.52 -1.35
C ALA A 214 -7.43 -12.82 -0.55
N LEU A 215 -7.76 -12.74 0.71
CA LEU A 215 -7.96 -13.90 1.56
C LEU A 215 -9.35 -14.48 1.32
N ALA A 216 -9.47 -15.79 1.47
CA ALA A 216 -10.76 -16.47 1.37
C ALA A 216 -10.86 -17.56 2.43
N ARG A 217 -12.02 -17.70 3.05
CA ARG A 217 -12.26 -18.70 4.07
C ARG A 217 -13.64 -19.31 3.98
N ASP A 218 -13.74 -20.54 4.47
CA ASP A 218 -14.96 -21.28 4.65
C ASP A 218 -15.07 -21.72 6.11
N ASP A 219 -15.95 -21.06 6.84
CA ASP A 219 -16.12 -21.30 8.28
C ASP A 219 -16.72 -22.66 8.59
N ASN A 220 -17.51 -23.23 7.67
CA ASN A 220 -18.12 -24.55 7.88
C ASN A 220 -17.12 -25.69 7.78
N ASN A 221 -16.24 -25.63 6.80
CA ASN A 221 -15.25 -26.67 6.55
C ASN A 221 -13.88 -26.34 7.17
N GLN A 222 -13.75 -25.16 7.81
CA GLN A 222 -12.51 -24.64 8.36
C GLN A 222 -11.39 -24.63 7.32
N ASN A 223 -11.68 -24.03 6.16
CA ASN A 223 -10.74 -23.88 5.07
C ASN A 223 -10.33 -22.41 4.89
N SER A 224 -9.05 -22.20 4.70
CA SER A 224 -8.42 -20.90 4.44
C SER A 224 -7.63 -20.96 3.13
N TYR A 225 -7.83 -19.98 2.26
CA TYR A 225 -7.21 -19.89 0.95
C TYR A 225 -6.65 -18.50 0.69
N LEU A 226 -5.61 -18.44 -0.15
CA LEU A 226 -5.10 -17.22 -0.73
C LEU A 226 -5.52 -17.18 -2.20
N PHE A 227 -6.36 -16.22 -2.55
CA PHE A 227 -6.77 -15.98 -3.93
C PHE A 227 -5.97 -14.82 -4.52
N PHE A 228 -5.52 -14.96 -5.75
CA PHE A 228 -4.93 -13.83 -6.46
C PHE A 228 -5.19 -13.93 -7.96
N ALA A 229 -5.17 -12.77 -8.58
CA ALA A 229 -5.39 -12.59 -9.98
C ALA A 229 -4.28 -11.71 -10.56
N ILE A 230 -3.76 -12.10 -11.73
CA ILE A 230 -2.73 -11.36 -12.45
C ILE A 230 -3.33 -10.95 -13.80
N SER A 231 -3.35 -9.65 -14.10
CA SER A 231 -3.84 -9.17 -15.38
C SER A 231 -2.94 -9.64 -16.53
N ASN A 232 -3.53 -9.89 -17.71
CA ASN A 232 -2.73 -10.34 -18.86
C ASN A 232 -1.80 -9.24 -19.37
N THR A 233 -2.19 -7.99 -19.23
CA THR A 233 -1.46 -6.80 -19.68
C THR A 233 -1.62 -5.67 -18.64
N SER A 234 -1.09 -4.48 -18.95
CA SER A 234 -1.33 -3.25 -18.16
C SER A 234 -2.78 -2.72 -18.25
N ASP A 235 -3.64 -3.34 -19.07
CA ASP A 235 -5.08 -3.06 -19.13
C ASP A 235 -5.85 -3.99 -18.18
N PRO A 236 -6.32 -3.50 -17.03
CA PRO A 236 -7.04 -4.31 -16.05
C PRO A 236 -8.47 -4.64 -16.49
N LEU A 237 -9.00 -3.99 -17.53
CA LEU A 237 -10.34 -4.26 -18.05
C LEU A 237 -10.41 -5.53 -18.92
N GLY A 238 -9.25 -6.09 -19.27
CA GLY A 238 -9.12 -7.27 -20.13
C GLY A 238 -9.13 -8.59 -19.39
N GLY A 239 -8.25 -9.49 -19.84
CA GLY A 239 -8.12 -10.84 -19.29
C GLY A 239 -7.27 -10.90 -18.01
N TRP A 240 -7.58 -11.86 -17.18
CA TRP A 240 -6.87 -12.17 -15.95
C TRP A 240 -6.59 -13.66 -15.85
N LEU A 241 -5.51 -14.00 -15.14
CA LEU A 241 -5.18 -15.33 -14.67
C LEU A 241 -5.49 -15.39 -13.18
N LEU A 242 -6.41 -16.24 -12.80
CA LEU A 242 -6.81 -16.46 -11.41
C LEU A 242 -6.08 -17.68 -10.86
N TYR A 243 -5.60 -17.58 -9.63
CA TYR A 243 -4.90 -18.63 -8.92
C TYR A 243 -5.40 -18.74 -7.50
N TRP A 244 -5.17 -19.89 -6.88
CA TRP A 244 -5.36 -20.08 -5.45
C TRP A 244 -4.21 -20.89 -4.85
N TYR A 245 -3.86 -20.57 -3.62
CA TYR A 245 -3.00 -21.38 -2.79
C TYR A 245 -3.82 -21.88 -1.61
N TRP A 246 -3.51 -23.09 -1.21
CA TRP A 246 -4.00 -23.63 0.03
C TRP A 246 -3.18 -23.07 1.19
N ASP A 247 -3.86 -22.66 2.24
CA ASP A 247 -3.19 -22.44 3.51
C ASP A 247 -2.70 -23.79 4.05
N PRO A 248 -1.39 -23.99 4.29
CA PRO A 248 -0.86 -25.26 4.75
C PRO A 248 -1.34 -25.66 6.15
N PHE A 249 -1.91 -24.72 6.91
CA PHE A 249 -2.43 -24.92 8.26
C PHE A 249 -3.96 -24.95 8.32
N ASN A 250 -4.58 -25.12 7.22
CA ASN A 250 -5.98 -24.94 6.89
C ASN A 250 -6.97 -25.46 7.94
N GLN A 251 -6.80 -26.65 8.48
CA GLN A 251 -7.74 -27.24 9.46
C GLN A 251 -7.48 -26.82 10.92
N ASP A 252 -6.37 -26.14 11.16
CA ASP A 252 -5.94 -25.70 12.47
C ASP A 252 -6.06 -24.18 12.63
N ALA A 253 -5.83 -23.44 11.52
CA ALA A 253 -5.81 -21.99 11.51
C ALA A 253 -6.37 -21.41 10.21
N TRP A 254 -6.55 -20.10 10.18
CA TRP A 254 -6.93 -19.29 9.03
C TRP A 254 -6.12 -18.00 9.01
N ILE A 255 -5.93 -17.44 7.81
CA ILE A 255 -5.10 -16.26 7.59
C ILE A 255 -5.94 -14.99 7.62
N ASP A 256 -5.41 -13.94 8.24
CA ASP A 256 -5.94 -12.58 8.29
C ASP A 256 -4.84 -11.54 8.03
N TYR A 257 -5.21 -10.29 7.77
CA TYR A 257 -4.32 -9.15 7.63
C TYR A 257 -3.20 -9.36 6.60
N SER A 258 -3.55 -9.27 5.34
CA SER A 258 -2.63 -9.50 4.23
C SER A 258 -1.70 -8.33 3.93
N GLY A 259 -0.45 -8.61 3.56
CA GLY A 259 0.45 -7.71 2.86
C GLY A 259 0.83 -8.26 1.49
N MET A 260 1.14 -7.39 0.52
CA MET A 260 1.56 -7.81 -0.82
C MET A 260 2.62 -6.88 -1.40
N SER A 261 3.64 -7.46 -2.04
CA SER A 261 4.56 -6.75 -2.93
C SER A 261 5.04 -7.64 -4.06
N ALA A 262 5.65 -7.04 -5.07
CA ALA A 262 6.29 -7.76 -6.17
C ALA A 262 7.53 -6.99 -6.65
N ASP A 263 8.49 -7.74 -7.17
CA ASP A 263 9.69 -7.23 -7.85
C ASP A 263 10.03 -8.11 -9.07
N ALA A 264 11.16 -7.87 -9.70
CA ALA A 264 11.63 -8.69 -10.84
C ALA A 264 11.87 -10.17 -10.48
N PHE A 265 12.00 -10.49 -9.20
CA PHE A 265 12.38 -11.82 -8.72
C PHE A 265 11.19 -12.63 -8.20
N GLY A 266 10.05 -12.00 -7.94
CA GLY A 266 8.88 -12.73 -7.44
C GLY A 266 7.68 -11.89 -7.03
N LEU A 267 6.70 -12.62 -6.51
CA LEU A 267 5.49 -12.09 -5.89
C LEU A 267 5.47 -12.56 -4.42
N TYR A 268 5.11 -11.66 -3.50
CA TYR A 268 5.22 -11.89 -2.07
C TYR A 268 3.92 -11.57 -1.36
N PHE A 269 3.56 -12.43 -0.42
CA PHE A 269 2.41 -12.24 0.48
C PHE A 269 2.85 -12.42 1.93
N THR A 270 2.18 -11.71 2.82
CA THR A 270 2.30 -11.90 4.25
C THR A 270 0.91 -12.00 4.87
N GLY A 271 0.82 -12.57 6.06
CA GLY A 271 -0.41 -12.64 6.81
C GLY A 271 -0.18 -13.14 8.23
N ASN A 272 -1.21 -13.04 9.04
CA ASN A 272 -1.27 -13.57 10.39
C ASN A 272 -2.20 -14.78 10.42
N GLU A 273 -1.78 -15.87 11.02
CA GLU A 273 -2.64 -17.00 11.25
C GLU A 273 -3.26 -16.99 12.63
N PHE A 274 -4.53 -17.29 12.67
CA PHE A 274 -5.33 -17.44 13.88
C PHE A 274 -5.92 -18.83 13.96
N PHE A 275 -5.90 -19.43 15.15
CA PHE A 275 -6.57 -20.72 15.34
C PHE A 275 -8.08 -20.59 15.11
N TRP A 276 -8.70 -21.59 14.50
CA TRP A 276 -10.17 -21.66 14.38
C TRP A 276 -10.88 -21.59 15.73
N ALA A 277 -10.22 -22.07 16.78
CA ALA A 277 -10.69 -21.98 18.14
C ALA A 277 -10.48 -20.60 18.79
N GLY A 278 -9.90 -19.63 18.07
CA GLY A 278 -9.52 -18.31 18.56
C GLY A 278 -8.07 -18.21 19.01
N GLY A 279 -7.54 -17.00 18.95
CA GLY A 279 -6.16 -16.67 19.31
C GLY A 279 -5.16 -16.73 18.15
N PHE A 280 -4.12 -15.91 18.27
CA PHE A 280 -3.05 -15.82 17.28
C PHE A 280 -2.14 -17.04 17.31
N LYS A 281 -1.75 -17.53 16.14
CA LYS A 281 -0.84 -18.66 15.97
C LYS A 281 0.56 -18.21 15.61
N HIS A 282 0.74 -17.61 14.46
CA HIS A 282 2.00 -17.02 13.98
C HIS A 282 1.79 -16.18 12.72
N SER A 283 2.76 -15.37 12.36
CA SER A 283 2.81 -14.72 11.05
C SER A 283 3.50 -15.59 10.01
N ILE A 284 3.15 -15.38 8.75
CA ILE A 284 3.65 -16.12 7.60
C ILE A 284 4.19 -15.18 6.52
N VAL A 285 5.13 -15.68 5.72
CA VAL A 285 5.64 -15.04 4.52
C VAL A 285 5.63 -16.04 3.37
N TYR A 286 4.94 -15.69 2.29
CA TYR A 286 4.97 -16.41 1.02
C TYR A 286 5.89 -15.73 0.03
N SER A 287 6.63 -16.52 -0.74
CA SER A 287 7.38 -16.08 -1.90
C SER A 287 7.06 -16.98 -3.10
N ILE A 288 6.85 -16.38 -4.27
CA ILE A 288 6.47 -17.08 -5.50
C ILE A 288 7.39 -16.63 -6.62
N ARG A 289 7.85 -17.56 -7.44
CA ARG A 289 8.71 -17.27 -8.59
C ARG A 289 8.05 -16.31 -9.59
N PRO A 290 8.83 -15.49 -10.31
CA PRO A 290 8.31 -14.51 -11.27
C PRO A 290 7.63 -15.15 -12.49
N GLY A 291 7.85 -16.44 -12.74
CA GLY A 291 7.14 -17.19 -13.77
C GLY A 291 5.61 -17.21 -13.60
N ILE A 292 5.10 -16.87 -12.40
CA ILE A 292 3.66 -16.71 -12.14
C ILE A 292 3.05 -15.60 -13.02
N PHE A 293 3.79 -14.54 -13.32
CA PHE A 293 3.33 -13.43 -14.17
C PHE A 293 3.14 -13.83 -15.63
N THR A 294 3.79 -14.90 -16.06
CA THR A 294 3.71 -15.43 -17.43
C THR A 294 3.03 -16.79 -17.51
N ASN A 295 2.50 -17.31 -16.40
CA ASN A 295 1.91 -18.64 -16.28
C ASN A 295 2.86 -19.78 -16.69
N THR A 296 4.14 -19.62 -16.39
CA THR A 296 5.17 -20.62 -16.72
C THR A 296 5.65 -21.41 -15.50
N ASP A 297 5.84 -20.74 -14.35
CA ASP A 297 6.26 -21.36 -13.09
C ASP A 297 5.74 -20.54 -11.90
N GLY A 298 4.72 -21.06 -11.24
CA GLY A 298 4.14 -20.53 -10.01
C GLY A 298 4.64 -21.25 -8.75
N SER A 299 5.78 -21.92 -8.80
CA SER A 299 6.34 -22.54 -7.60
C SER A 299 6.57 -21.49 -6.51
N GLY A 300 6.11 -21.79 -5.32
CA GLY A 300 6.21 -20.90 -4.17
C GLY A 300 6.85 -21.60 -2.97
N TRP A 301 7.23 -20.78 -2.00
CA TRP A 301 7.76 -21.19 -0.71
C TRP A 301 7.10 -20.38 0.40
N ILE A 302 6.77 -21.03 1.49
CA ILE A 302 6.18 -20.41 2.67
C ILE A 302 7.14 -20.51 3.86
N PHE A 303 7.22 -19.45 4.64
CA PHE A 303 7.85 -19.41 5.96
C PHE A 303 6.79 -19.22 7.03
N TRP A 304 6.93 -19.92 8.16
CA TRP A 304 6.02 -19.85 9.30
C TRP A 304 6.75 -19.95 10.64
N GLY A 305 6.03 -19.72 11.73
CA GLY A 305 6.61 -19.77 13.07
C GLY A 305 7.71 -18.75 13.30
N LEU A 306 7.60 -17.61 12.63
CA LEU A 306 8.55 -16.51 12.70
C LEU A 306 8.63 -15.97 14.13
N THR A 307 9.84 -15.78 14.63
CA THR A 307 10.09 -15.28 15.99
C THR A 307 11.02 -14.10 15.98
N TRP A 308 10.78 -13.17 16.88
CA TRP A 308 11.65 -12.04 17.13
C TRP A 308 12.17 -12.13 18.58
N ASN A 309 13.46 -12.43 18.75
CA ASN A 309 14.05 -12.70 20.07
C ASN A 309 14.35 -11.41 20.87
N GLU A 310 13.52 -10.38 20.70
CA GLU A 310 13.65 -9.18 21.53
C GLU A 310 12.99 -9.38 22.90
N PRO A 311 13.63 -8.90 23.98
CA PRO A 311 13.04 -8.99 25.31
C PRO A 311 11.67 -8.30 25.38
N GLY A 312 10.67 -9.03 25.86
CA GLY A 312 9.32 -8.50 26.05
C GLY A 312 8.38 -8.66 24.84
N ASN A 313 8.89 -8.99 23.66
CA ASN A 313 8.06 -9.28 22.49
C ASN A 313 8.67 -10.37 21.59
N PRO A 314 8.54 -11.64 21.95
CA PRO A 314 9.10 -12.74 21.17
C PRO A 314 8.30 -13.07 19.93
N GLN A 315 7.05 -12.57 19.80
CA GLN A 315 6.17 -12.88 18.68
C GLN A 315 6.35 -11.87 17.56
N VAL A 316 6.28 -12.38 16.34
CA VAL A 316 6.20 -11.57 15.12
C VAL A 316 4.74 -11.46 14.74
N PHE A 317 4.27 -10.25 14.57
CA PHE A 317 2.91 -9.93 14.18
C PHE A 317 2.95 -8.83 13.10
N GLU A 318 2.15 -8.96 12.04
CA GLU A 318 2.04 -7.98 10.95
C GLU A 318 3.34 -7.63 10.23
N ILE A 319 3.86 -8.61 9.53
CA ILE A 319 4.98 -8.37 8.63
C ILE A 319 4.47 -7.65 7.38
N GLN A 320 5.01 -6.45 7.09
CA GLN A 320 4.71 -5.70 5.89
C GLN A 320 5.79 -5.92 4.83
N PRO A 321 5.44 -6.37 3.62
CA PRO A 321 6.40 -6.42 2.52
C PRO A 321 6.70 -5.00 2.03
N ALA A 322 7.97 -4.70 1.78
CA ALA A 322 8.37 -3.42 1.25
C ALA A 322 8.11 -3.37 -0.27
N VAL A 323 7.28 -2.42 -0.70
CA VAL A 323 7.02 -2.20 -2.12
C VAL A 323 8.25 -1.53 -2.76
N PRO A 324 8.87 -2.11 -3.79
CA PRO A 324 10.03 -1.50 -4.43
C PRO A 324 9.63 -0.26 -5.23
N HIS A 325 10.46 0.78 -5.13
CA HIS A 325 10.31 2.04 -5.87
C HIS A 325 11.53 2.35 -6.74
N SER A 326 12.42 1.38 -6.93
CA SER A 326 13.50 1.44 -7.92
C SER A 326 13.59 0.11 -8.66
N ILE A 327 13.70 0.17 -9.98
CA ILE A 327 13.90 -1.01 -10.84
C ILE A 327 15.35 -1.53 -10.72
N ALA A 328 16.28 -0.68 -10.28
CA ALA A 328 17.68 -1.02 -10.06
C ALA A 328 17.92 -1.34 -8.58
N GLY A 329 17.87 -2.57 -8.23
CA GLY A 329 18.16 -3.10 -6.88
C GLY A 329 18.86 -4.44 -6.96
N GLY A 330 19.40 -4.91 -5.84
CA GLY A 330 19.89 -6.28 -5.72
C GLY A 330 18.77 -7.31 -5.88
N SER A 331 19.10 -8.56 -5.68
CA SER A 331 18.13 -9.68 -5.73
C SER A 331 17.39 -9.88 -4.39
N GLU A 332 17.55 -8.96 -3.45
CA GLU A 332 16.98 -9.02 -2.11
C GLU A 332 15.60 -8.37 -2.09
N THR A 333 14.69 -8.96 -1.34
CA THR A 333 13.38 -8.42 -1.03
C THR A 333 13.28 -8.22 0.48
N PHE A 334 12.71 -7.10 0.90
CA PHE A 334 12.65 -6.75 2.32
C PHE A 334 11.22 -6.75 2.83
N PHE A 335 11.11 -7.11 4.13
CA PHE A 335 9.89 -6.99 4.90
C PHE A 335 10.23 -6.33 6.23
N VAL A 336 9.23 -5.75 6.89
CA VAL A 336 9.40 -5.12 8.18
C VAL A 336 8.22 -5.41 9.09
N ASN A 337 8.49 -5.57 10.38
CA ASN A 337 7.50 -5.44 11.44
C ASN A 337 8.08 -4.65 12.61
N THR A 338 7.22 -4.08 13.43
CA THR A 338 7.54 -3.37 14.67
C THR A 338 6.88 -4.07 15.85
N PHE A 339 7.07 -3.58 17.07
CA PHE A 339 6.23 -4.02 18.19
C PHE A 339 4.80 -3.50 17.98
N ASN A 340 3.83 -4.26 18.44
CA ASN A 340 2.42 -3.87 18.37
C ASN A 340 2.03 -2.86 19.46
N SER A 341 2.91 -2.64 20.41
CA SER A 341 2.81 -1.66 21.48
C SER A 341 3.97 -0.68 21.40
N SER A 342 4.15 0.14 22.41
CA SER A 342 5.30 1.03 22.51
C SER A 342 6.63 0.29 22.39
N GLY A 343 7.58 0.90 21.66
CA GLY A 343 8.89 0.30 21.46
C GLY A 343 9.91 1.24 20.81
N ASP A 344 11.09 0.71 20.56
CA ASP A 344 12.22 1.38 19.92
C ASP A 344 12.97 0.47 18.94
N LYS A 345 12.29 -0.54 18.45
CA LYS A 345 12.86 -1.55 17.54
C LYS A 345 11.99 -1.77 16.31
N ALA A 346 12.64 -2.05 15.19
CA ALA A 346 12.04 -2.63 14.00
C ALA A 346 12.77 -3.92 13.65
N CYS A 347 12.05 -4.92 13.20
CA CYS A 347 12.60 -6.15 12.65
C CYS A 347 12.56 -6.08 11.12
N LEU A 348 13.72 -6.16 10.48
CA LEU A 348 13.86 -6.25 9.05
C LEU A 348 14.08 -7.71 8.67
N TRP A 349 13.34 -8.15 7.67
CA TRP A 349 13.50 -9.47 7.07
C TRP A 349 14.03 -9.31 5.65
N GLU A 350 15.11 -10.01 5.34
CA GLU A 350 15.73 -10.01 4.04
C GLU A 350 15.56 -11.38 3.39
N LEU A 351 14.88 -11.42 2.25
CA LEU A 351 14.64 -12.62 1.48
C LEU A 351 15.58 -12.67 0.28
N THR A 352 16.33 -13.77 0.18
CA THR A 352 17.26 -14.03 -0.91
C THR A 352 17.09 -15.44 -1.49
N GLY A 353 17.70 -15.70 -2.65
CA GLY A 353 17.68 -17.02 -3.29
C GLY A 353 16.47 -17.23 -4.21
N ASP A 354 16.25 -18.49 -4.58
CA ASP A 354 15.17 -18.90 -5.47
C ASP A 354 13.82 -18.88 -4.76
N ARG A 355 12.92 -18.00 -5.17
CA ARG A 355 11.64 -17.71 -4.52
C ARG A 355 10.69 -18.91 -4.39
N GLY A 356 10.87 -19.94 -5.20
CA GLY A 356 10.05 -21.16 -5.18
C GLY A 356 10.77 -22.41 -4.66
N ASN A 357 12.05 -22.29 -4.26
CA ASN A 357 12.80 -23.45 -3.84
C ASN A 357 13.79 -23.11 -2.72
N ALA A 358 13.37 -23.29 -1.49
CA ALA A 358 14.15 -23.08 -0.28
C ALA A 358 14.95 -21.75 -0.26
N PRO A 359 14.28 -20.60 -0.46
CA PRO A 359 14.92 -19.31 -0.30
C PRO A 359 15.36 -19.10 1.15
N THR A 360 16.23 -18.12 1.36
CA THR A 360 16.73 -17.77 2.69
C THR A 360 16.02 -16.52 3.18
N LEU A 361 15.43 -16.56 4.37
CA LEU A 361 14.83 -15.44 5.06
C LEU A 361 15.66 -15.11 6.31
N ILE A 362 16.31 -13.94 6.29
CA ILE A 362 17.22 -13.47 7.35
C ILE A 362 16.50 -12.40 8.16
N ARG A 363 16.58 -12.50 9.48
CA ARG A 363 16.04 -11.52 10.43
C ARG A 363 17.15 -10.59 10.93
N ASN A 364 16.88 -9.29 10.94
CA ASN A 364 17.77 -8.26 11.48
C ASN A 364 16.98 -7.32 12.40
N SER A 365 17.45 -7.10 13.62
CA SER A 365 16.85 -6.14 14.54
C SER A 365 17.53 -4.78 14.38
N VAL A 366 16.76 -3.71 14.26
CA VAL A 366 17.24 -2.34 14.10
C VAL A 366 16.67 -1.48 15.21
N THR A 367 17.55 -0.73 15.90
CA THR A 367 17.09 0.28 16.86
C THR A 367 16.60 1.50 16.08
N VAL A 368 15.38 1.92 16.39
CA VAL A 368 14.71 3.09 15.80
C VAL A 368 14.33 4.10 16.89
N ALA A 369 13.95 5.31 16.52
CA ALA A 369 13.38 6.26 17.47
C ALA A 369 12.13 5.66 18.10
N ALA A 370 11.95 5.91 19.40
CA ALA A 370 10.84 5.34 20.15
C ALA A 370 9.48 5.77 19.57
N TYR A 371 8.55 4.86 19.59
CA TYR A 371 7.14 5.03 19.24
C TYR A 371 6.26 4.46 20.36
N ALA A 372 5.00 4.88 20.40
CA ALA A 372 4.07 4.52 21.46
C ALA A 372 2.73 4.01 20.91
N ASP A 373 2.00 3.30 21.74
CA ASP A 373 0.63 2.86 21.45
C ASP A 373 -0.25 4.09 21.18
N PRO A 374 -0.89 4.16 20.01
CA PRO A 374 -1.59 5.37 19.55
C PRO A 374 -2.88 5.71 20.32
N GLY A 375 -3.45 4.76 21.05
CA GLY A 375 -4.72 4.96 21.77
C GLY A 375 -5.91 5.13 20.80
N VAL A 376 -6.64 6.23 20.93
CA VAL A 376 -7.82 6.55 20.11
C VAL A 376 -7.72 7.95 19.51
N ALA A 377 -8.42 8.17 18.38
CA ALA A 377 -8.50 9.46 17.72
C ALA A 377 -9.87 10.10 17.98
N ALA A 378 -9.89 11.28 18.60
CA ALA A 378 -11.14 11.99 18.85
C ALA A 378 -11.75 12.55 17.56
N GLN A 379 -13.08 12.62 17.54
CA GLN A 379 -13.88 13.33 16.55
C GLN A 379 -15.01 14.12 17.25
N PRO A 380 -15.71 15.05 16.58
CA PRO A 380 -16.83 15.75 17.20
C PRO A 380 -17.89 14.77 17.72
N GLY A 381 -18.31 14.92 18.98
CA GLY A 381 -19.28 14.04 19.63
C GLY A 381 -18.89 13.69 21.06
N ALA A 382 -19.44 12.60 21.57
CA ALA A 382 -19.08 12.07 22.87
C ALA A 382 -17.76 11.27 22.78
N ALA A 383 -17.02 11.16 23.88
CA ALA A 383 -15.78 10.37 23.95
C ALA A 383 -15.96 8.88 23.55
N LEU A 384 -17.19 8.37 23.56
CA LEU A 384 -17.53 7.04 23.06
C LEU A 384 -17.50 6.95 21.53
N ASP A 385 -17.46 8.11 20.83
CA ASP A 385 -17.40 8.16 19.37
C ASP A 385 -15.95 8.18 18.86
N ASP A 386 -14.95 8.19 19.75
CA ASP A 386 -13.55 8.18 19.39
C ASP A 386 -13.19 6.95 18.54
N ILE A 387 -12.41 7.19 17.49
CA ILE A 387 -12.01 6.16 16.53
C ILE A 387 -10.85 5.36 17.10
N GLU A 388 -10.94 4.05 17.04
CA GLU A 388 -9.86 3.17 17.43
C GLU A 388 -8.71 3.21 16.40
N MET A 389 -7.49 3.25 16.88
CA MET A 389 -6.28 3.27 16.06
C MET A 389 -5.47 1.97 16.11
N PHE A 390 -6.01 0.95 16.68
CA PHE A 390 -5.47 -0.39 16.81
C PHE A 390 -4.15 -0.46 17.60
N TYR A 391 -2.99 -0.19 16.98
CA TYR A 391 -1.66 -0.43 17.57
C TYR A 391 -0.55 0.25 16.77
N ALA A 392 0.68 0.17 17.29
CA ALA A 392 1.89 0.74 16.70
C ALA A 392 2.63 -0.24 15.75
N GLY A 393 1.92 -1.18 15.14
CA GLY A 393 2.46 -2.08 14.12
C GLY A 393 2.76 -1.35 12.81
N ALA A 394 3.75 -1.83 12.05
CA ALA A 394 4.05 -1.29 10.73
C ALA A 394 2.86 -1.53 9.78
N LEU A 395 2.30 -0.45 9.20
CA LEU A 395 1.11 -0.48 8.34
C LEU A 395 1.42 -0.54 6.85
N GLY A 396 2.63 -0.17 6.46
CA GLY A 396 3.09 -0.21 5.09
C GLY A 396 4.58 0.10 4.99
N ALA A 397 5.23 -0.42 3.95
CA ALA A 397 6.64 -0.20 3.71
C ALA A 397 6.97 0.00 2.23
N ALA A 398 7.99 0.79 1.97
CA ALA A 398 8.51 1.07 0.64
C ALA A 398 10.04 0.96 0.64
N TYR A 399 10.61 0.52 -0.49
CA TYR A 399 12.04 0.29 -0.60
C TYR A 399 12.61 1.02 -1.81
N ASN A 400 13.72 1.71 -1.61
CA ASN A 400 14.44 2.40 -2.68
C ASN A 400 15.93 2.48 -2.38
N GLN A 401 16.78 1.97 -3.26
CA GLN A 401 18.24 2.15 -3.23
C GLN A 401 18.86 1.83 -1.85
N ARG A 402 18.64 0.62 -1.34
CA ARG A 402 19.15 0.15 -0.03
C ARG A 402 18.60 0.92 1.18
N LYS A 403 17.50 1.67 0.99
CA LYS A 403 16.77 2.36 2.05
C LYS A 403 15.36 1.81 2.13
N LEU A 404 14.95 1.42 3.31
CA LEU A 404 13.62 0.96 3.64
C LEU A 404 12.89 2.07 4.41
N PHE A 405 11.68 2.39 3.97
CA PHE A 405 10.78 3.33 4.61
C PHE A 405 9.57 2.56 5.12
N PHE A 406 9.13 2.87 6.33
CA PHE A 406 7.89 2.31 6.85
C PHE A 406 7.14 3.31 7.71
N GLY A 407 5.82 3.18 7.76
CA GLY A 407 4.93 4.01 8.56
C GLY A 407 4.15 3.18 9.58
N LEU A 408 3.82 3.81 10.71
CA LEU A 408 2.98 3.22 11.76
C LEU A 408 2.15 4.30 12.46
N ASN A 409 1.08 3.89 13.11
CA ASN A 409 0.39 4.72 14.09
C ASN A 409 1.28 4.93 15.31
N ASP A 410 1.20 6.11 15.90
CA ASP A 410 2.01 6.47 17.05
C ASP A 410 1.24 7.38 18.00
N ASP A 411 1.69 7.49 19.24
CA ASP A 411 1.27 8.52 20.17
C ASP A 411 2.49 9.34 20.59
N ASN A 412 2.47 10.62 20.27
CA ASN A 412 3.47 11.55 20.78
C ASN A 412 2.87 12.40 21.92
N ALA A 413 3.65 13.34 22.45
CA ALA A 413 3.20 14.21 23.55
C ALA A 413 1.93 15.05 23.22
N ASN A 414 1.51 15.09 21.95
CA ASN A 414 0.33 15.82 21.46
C ASN A 414 -0.88 14.90 21.21
N GLY A 415 -0.74 13.59 21.40
CA GLY A 415 -1.76 12.57 21.10
C GLY A 415 -1.43 11.77 19.85
N ALA A 416 -2.43 11.11 19.30
CA ALA A 416 -2.30 10.23 18.16
C ALA A 416 -1.64 10.92 16.95
N SER A 417 -0.60 10.32 16.45
CA SER A 417 0.28 10.84 15.41
C SER A 417 0.66 9.75 14.43
N PHE A 418 1.35 10.09 13.37
CA PHE A 418 1.99 9.09 12.53
C PHE A 418 3.51 9.18 12.61
N TYR A 419 4.13 8.04 12.48
CA TYR A 419 5.57 7.89 12.49
C TYR A 419 6.03 7.32 11.15
N VAL A 420 7.06 7.92 10.55
CA VAL A 420 7.73 7.40 9.36
C VAL A 420 9.21 7.25 9.62
N SER A 421 9.74 6.07 9.36
CA SER A 421 11.15 5.73 9.53
C SER A 421 11.84 5.51 8.19
N LYS A 422 13.10 5.92 8.08
CA LYS A 422 14.03 5.59 7.00
C LYS A 422 15.19 4.80 7.61
N VAL A 423 15.39 3.57 7.15
CA VAL A 423 16.42 2.65 7.63
C VAL A 423 17.37 2.29 6.49
N ASP A 424 18.66 2.31 6.77
CA ASP A 424 19.69 1.75 5.89
C ASP A 424 19.79 0.24 6.11
N VAL A 425 19.50 -0.55 5.07
CA VAL A 425 19.47 -2.01 5.17
C VAL A 425 20.86 -2.64 5.15
N ASP A 426 21.90 -1.91 4.72
CA ASP A 426 23.28 -2.40 4.72
C ASP A 426 23.97 -2.23 6.08
N THR A 427 23.71 -1.10 6.74
CA THR A 427 24.30 -0.79 8.05
C THR A 427 23.40 -1.18 9.21
N LEU A 428 22.14 -1.52 8.94
CA LEU A 428 21.11 -1.84 9.92
C LEU A 428 20.92 -0.69 10.95
N THR A 429 20.91 0.53 10.44
CA THR A 429 20.75 1.74 11.26
C THR A 429 19.59 2.57 10.74
N GLN A 430 18.89 3.23 11.68
CA GLN A 430 17.93 4.26 11.29
C GLN A 430 18.68 5.51 10.84
N ASP A 431 18.47 5.92 9.58
CA ASP A 431 19.02 7.18 9.08
C ASP A 431 18.22 8.36 9.65
N LEU A 432 16.89 8.22 9.72
CA LEU A 432 15.99 9.29 10.05
C LEU A 432 14.62 8.77 10.46
N ALA A 433 13.97 9.48 11.37
CA ALA A 433 12.54 9.34 11.67
C ALA A 433 11.83 10.68 11.59
N ARG A 434 10.56 10.63 11.23
CA ARG A 434 9.60 11.74 11.33
C ARG A 434 8.41 11.26 12.14
N ASN A 435 8.19 11.88 13.27
CA ASN A 435 6.98 11.72 14.07
C ASN A 435 6.21 13.03 13.98
N LEU A 436 5.01 13.01 13.41
CA LEU A 436 4.24 14.18 13.13
C LEU A 436 2.86 14.07 13.76
N GLY A 437 2.63 14.94 14.69
CA GLY A 437 1.37 15.16 15.38
C GLY A 437 1.32 16.60 15.87
N THR A 438 0.12 17.14 15.98
CA THR A 438 -0.13 18.46 16.55
C THR A 438 -1.16 18.34 17.67
N THR A 439 -1.13 19.24 18.63
CA THR A 439 -2.10 19.26 19.74
C THR A 439 -3.51 19.28 19.16
N ASP A 440 -4.36 18.40 19.68
CA ASP A 440 -5.79 18.27 19.30
C ASP A 440 -6.07 17.88 17.83
N VAL A 441 -5.07 17.44 17.08
CA VAL A 441 -5.24 16.83 15.76
C VAL A 441 -4.65 15.44 15.77
N TYR A 442 -5.46 14.47 15.45
CA TYR A 442 -5.15 13.05 15.49
C TYR A 442 -4.93 12.54 14.07
N TYR A 443 -3.80 11.88 13.82
CA TYR A 443 -3.47 11.28 12.53
C TYR A 443 -3.37 9.77 12.69
N TYR A 444 -3.94 9.02 11.75
CA TYR A 444 -4.00 7.57 11.89
C TYR A 444 -4.04 6.85 10.53
N TYR A 445 -3.62 5.58 10.56
CA TYR A 445 -3.51 4.67 9.44
C TYR A 445 -2.64 5.20 8.28
N PRO A 446 -1.37 5.56 8.54
CA PRO A 446 -0.48 6.06 7.50
C PRO A 446 -0.09 4.94 6.52
N ALA A 447 -0.17 5.23 5.21
CA ALA A 447 0.50 4.45 4.18
C ALA A 447 1.64 5.26 3.57
N VAL A 448 2.80 4.63 3.38
CA VAL A 448 4.03 5.28 2.91
C VAL A 448 4.35 4.83 1.49
N GLY A 449 4.54 5.80 0.59
CA GLY A 449 4.98 5.58 -0.77
C GLY A 449 6.09 6.54 -1.18
N LEU A 450 6.83 6.17 -2.21
CA LEU A 450 7.98 6.94 -2.68
C LEU A 450 7.81 7.29 -4.16
N THR A 451 8.35 8.43 -4.57
CA THR A 451 8.49 8.78 -5.99
C THR A 451 9.80 9.54 -6.22
N THR A 452 10.00 10.00 -7.44
CA THR A 452 11.24 10.67 -7.85
C THR A 452 11.51 11.90 -7.00
N GLY A 453 12.67 11.96 -6.35
CA GLY A 453 13.16 13.08 -5.55
C GLY A 453 14.34 13.81 -6.20
N VAL A 454 15.05 14.60 -5.40
CA VAL A 454 16.24 15.36 -5.85
C VAL A 454 17.33 14.45 -6.42
N ASP A 455 17.43 13.25 -5.89
CA ASP A 455 18.29 12.18 -6.37
C ASP A 455 17.74 10.81 -5.96
N VAL A 456 18.40 9.74 -6.39
CA VAL A 456 17.96 8.35 -6.12
C VAL A 456 17.99 7.96 -4.64
N PHE A 457 18.75 8.67 -3.80
CA PHE A 457 18.86 8.40 -2.37
C PHE A 457 17.91 9.24 -1.52
N ASN A 458 17.37 10.30 -2.09
CA ASN A 458 16.45 11.24 -1.45
C ASN A 458 15.16 11.34 -2.27
N PRO A 459 14.31 10.30 -2.21
CA PRO A 459 13.02 10.31 -2.88
C PRO A 459 12.07 11.32 -2.23
N VAL A 460 11.07 11.73 -2.99
CA VAL A 460 9.86 12.31 -2.40
C VAL A 460 9.13 11.20 -1.66
N VAL A 461 8.80 11.47 -0.41
CA VAL A 461 8.04 10.54 0.43
C VAL A 461 6.62 11.07 0.59
N GLY A 462 5.65 10.31 0.14
CA GLY A 462 4.23 10.58 0.37
C GLY A 462 3.67 9.70 1.47
N VAL A 463 2.73 10.27 2.23
CA VAL A 463 2.01 9.56 3.28
C VAL A 463 0.52 9.89 3.16
N THR A 464 -0.30 8.89 2.86
CA THR A 464 -1.76 9.01 3.00
C THR A 464 -2.17 8.66 4.41
N MET A 465 -3.21 9.30 4.92
CA MET A 465 -3.72 9.04 6.26
C MET A 465 -5.16 9.53 6.42
N THR A 466 -5.82 9.09 7.47
CA THR A 466 -6.99 9.78 8.01
C THR A 466 -6.56 10.73 9.13
N TRP A 467 -7.31 11.78 9.33
CA TRP A 467 -7.16 12.67 10.47
C TRP A 467 -8.50 13.12 11.02
N SER A 468 -8.54 13.46 12.29
CA SER A 468 -9.71 14.01 12.96
C SER A 468 -9.30 14.93 14.11
N SER A 469 -10.28 15.60 14.72
CA SER A 469 -10.10 16.40 15.92
C SER A 469 -11.41 16.51 16.70
N ASN A 470 -11.40 17.13 17.88
CA ASN A 470 -12.64 17.42 18.60
C ASN A 470 -13.64 18.31 17.81
N SER A 471 -13.20 18.98 16.75
CA SER A 471 -14.01 19.85 15.89
C SER A 471 -14.10 19.41 14.44
N GLN A 472 -13.40 18.33 14.04
CA GLN A 472 -13.39 17.81 12.68
C GLN A 472 -13.63 16.31 12.67
N PHE A 473 -14.60 15.87 11.88
CA PHE A 473 -14.89 14.47 11.65
C PHE A 473 -13.77 13.78 10.84
N ALA A 474 -13.73 12.47 10.86
CA ALA A 474 -12.74 11.67 10.16
C ALA A 474 -12.61 12.09 8.69
N SER A 475 -11.46 12.60 8.32
CA SER A 475 -11.14 13.27 7.05
C SER A 475 -9.92 12.65 6.40
N GLY A 476 -9.87 12.61 5.07
CA GLY A 476 -8.73 12.12 4.32
C GLY A 476 -7.65 13.18 4.14
N ALA A 477 -6.40 12.80 4.34
CA ALA A 477 -5.25 13.68 4.15
C ALA A 477 -4.10 13.02 3.42
N PHE A 478 -3.28 13.87 2.81
CA PHE A 478 -2.02 13.49 2.18
C PHE A 478 -0.90 14.40 2.68
N LYS A 479 0.23 13.83 3.05
CA LYS A 479 1.42 14.57 3.43
C LYS A 479 2.56 14.21 2.50
N ILE A 480 3.35 15.21 2.09
CA ILE A 480 4.49 15.00 1.21
C ILE A 480 5.75 15.64 1.79
N PHE A 481 6.86 14.94 1.66
CA PHE A 481 8.19 15.42 1.97
C PHE A 481 9.01 15.42 0.69
N ASP A 482 9.31 16.60 0.16
CA ASP A 482 10.09 16.76 -1.07
C ASP A 482 11.50 16.18 -0.96
N ASN A 483 12.08 16.31 0.22
CA ASN A 483 13.32 15.69 0.60
C ASN A 483 13.23 15.24 2.06
N PHE A 484 12.97 13.97 2.27
CA PHE A 484 12.73 13.42 3.60
C PHE A 484 13.89 13.65 4.58
N SER A 485 15.12 13.80 4.07
CA SER A 485 16.30 14.04 4.91
C SER A 485 16.39 15.48 5.43
N VAL A 486 15.86 16.45 4.70
CA VAL A 486 15.98 17.89 5.00
C VAL A 486 14.65 18.50 5.43
N ASP A 487 13.56 18.10 4.79
CA ASP A 487 12.23 18.63 5.03
C ASP A 487 11.66 18.08 6.35
N ALA A 488 11.65 18.91 7.38
CA ALA A 488 11.20 18.51 8.71
C ALA A 488 9.68 18.43 8.82
N ALA A 489 8.94 19.31 8.15
CA ALA A 489 7.49 19.44 8.27
C ALA A 489 6.72 18.84 7.09
N GLY A 490 7.24 18.99 5.86
CA GLY A 490 6.56 18.58 4.62
C GLY A 490 5.30 19.40 4.34
N ALA A 491 4.75 19.28 3.14
CA ALA A 491 3.45 19.83 2.80
C ALA A 491 2.32 18.91 3.27
N PHE A 492 1.19 19.47 3.70
CA PHE A 492 0.01 18.77 4.16
C PHE A 492 -1.22 19.18 3.35
N TRP A 493 -1.98 18.23 2.88
CA TRP A 493 -3.17 18.43 2.08
C TRP A 493 -4.37 17.71 2.71
N ASN A 494 -5.42 18.47 3.06
CA ASN A 494 -6.72 17.90 3.36
C ASN A 494 -7.43 17.60 2.03
N VAL A 495 -7.59 16.35 1.68
CA VAL A 495 -8.09 15.94 0.35
C VAL A 495 -9.57 15.55 0.37
N ALA A 496 -10.11 15.21 1.55
CA ALA A 496 -11.52 14.89 1.72
C ALA A 496 -11.98 15.27 3.14
N GLY A 497 -12.98 16.15 3.26
CA GLY A 497 -13.55 16.55 4.54
C GLY A 497 -14.61 15.58 5.03
N GLY A 498 -14.48 15.09 6.27
CA GLY A 498 -15.55 14.39 6.97
C GLY A 498 -16.69 15.35 7.31
N SER A 499 -17.92 14.88 7.19
CA SER A 499 -19.14 15.69 7.36
C SER A 499 -19.99 15.26 8.55
N ASP A 500 -19.75 14.07 9.11
CA ASP A 500 -20.56 13.54 10.21
C ASP A 500 -19.78 12.49 11.01
N THR A 501 -20.30 12.15 12.18
CA THR A 501 -19.71 11.18 13.12
C THR A 501 -19.70 9.77 12.53
N TYR A 502 -18.58 9.11 12.67
CA TYR A 502 -18.47 7.69 12.42
C TYR A 502 -18.43 6.93 13.75
N ASN A 503 -19.47 6.17 14.01
CA ASN A 503 -19.66 5.44 15.25
C ASN A 503 -20.21 4.04 14.95
N VAL A 504 -19.34 3.20 14.37
CA VAL A 504 -19.68 1.83 13.97
C VAL A 504 -18.88 0.84 14.81
N TYR A 505 -19.55 0.34 15.83
CA TYR A 505 -18.96 -0.58 16.79
C TYR A 505 -18.93 -2.02 16.26
N PHE A 506 -17.78 -2.62 16.38
CA PHE A 506 -17.58 -4.05 16.24
C PHE A 506 -16.70 -4.55 17.40
N ASN A 507 -17.12 -5.58 18.10
CA ASN A 507 -16.43 -6.11 19.29
C ASN A 507 -16.06 -5.04 20.34
N GLY A 508 -16.98 -4.08 20.57
CA GLY A 508 -16.79 -3.03 21.59
C GLY A 508 -15.90 -1.86 21.16
N ARG A 509 -15.50 -1.77 19.88
CA ARG A 509 -14.59 -0.77 19.33
C ARG A 509 -15.20 -0.04 18.16
N ASN A 510 -14.92 1.28 18.04
CA ASN A 510 -15.33 2.06 16.88
C ASN A 510 -14.38 1.79 15.71
N ARG A 511 -14.76 0.87 14.84
CA ARG A 511 -13.93 0.21 13.84
C ARG A 511 -13.81 1.02 12.56
N TRP A 512 -12.65 1.66 12.34
CA TRP A 512 -12.39 2.52 11.19
C TRP A 512 -11.70 1.79 10.04
N GLY A 513 -10.53 1.20 10.28
CA GLY A 513 -9.73 0.54 9.27
C GLY A 513 -8.55 -0.23 9.86
N ASP A 514 -7.80 -0.91 8.97
CA ASP A 514 -6.55 -1.57 9.29
C ASP A 514 -5.39 -0.96 8.51
N TYR A 515 -5.65 -0.49 7.28
CA TYR A 515 -4.63 0.10 6.40
C TYR A 515 -5.25 0.99 5.32
N MET A 516 -4.38 1.75 4.65
CA MET A 516 -4.69 2.52 3.44
C MET A 516 -3.64 2.24 2.36
N GLY A 517 -3.89 2.75 1.14
CA GLY A 517 -3.01 2.54 -0.01
C GLY A 517 -2.37 3.81 -0.54
N ILE A 518 -1.15 3.63 -1.03
CA ILE A 518 -0.40 4.65 -1.75
C ILE A 518 0.44 3.95 -2.84
N HIS A 519 0.53 4.55 -4.01
CA HIS A 519 1.24 3.93 -5.12
C HIS A 519 1.95 4.98 -5.99
N ARG A 520 3.14 4.63 -6.49
CA ARG A 520 3.86 5.43 -7.47
C ARG A 520 3.24 5.26 -8.85
N ASP A 521 3.07 6.35 -9.57
CA ASP A 521 2.90 6.32 -11.01
C ASP A 521 4.27 6.20 -11.71
N TRP A 522 4.58 5.03 -12.19
CA TRP A 522 5.86 4.76 -12.84
C TRP A 522 6.01 5.46 -14.20
N SER A 523 4.90 5.79 -14.85
CA SER A 523 4.90 6.46 -16.14
C SER A 523 5.15 7.97 -16.04
N CYS A 524 4.68 8.60 -14.97
CA CYS A 524 4.74 10.05 -14.82
C CYS A 524 5.55 10.55 -13.61
N GLY A 525 6.03 9.65 -12.75
CA GLY A 525 6.81 10.03 -11.57
C GLY A 525 6.00 10.80 -10.53
N THR A 526 4.68 10.64 -10.53
CA THR A 526 3.77 11.17 -9.52
C THR A 526 3.48 10.11 -8.45
N ILE A 527 2.76 10.51 -7.41
CA ILE A 527 2.35 9.61 -6.35
C ILE A 527 0.83 9.71 -6.16
N TRP A 528 0.19 8.57 -6.11
CA TRP A 528 -1.24 8.44 -5.91
C TRP A 528 -1.54 7.80 -4.58
N GLY A 529 -2.56 8.30 -3.90
CA GLY A 529 -3.02 7.73 -2.65
C GLY A 529 -4.53 7.62 -2.59
N VAL A 530 -5.01 6.67 -1.83
CA VAL A 530 -6.40 6.57 -1.43
C VAL A 530 -6.50 6.83 0.07
N THR A 531 -7.43 7.70 0.45
CA THR A 531 -7.73 8.01 1.85
C THR A 531 -9.18 7.69 2.14
N GLN A 532 -9.46 7.46 3.42
CA GLN A 532 -10.80 7.19 3.92
C GLN A 532 -11.31 8.42 4.69
N PHE A 533 -12.61 8.72 4.57
CA PHE A 533 -13.26 9.82 5.29
C PHE A 533 -14.72 9.46 5.62
N ALA A 534 -15.37 10.23 6.51
CA ALA A 534 -16.76 10.04 6.92
C ALA A 534 -17.67 11.05 6.22
N PRO A 535 -18.24 10.76 5.04
CA PRO A 535 -19.12 11.68 4.31
C PRO A 535 -20.51 11.85 4.93
N ALA A 536 -20.94 10.93 5.78
CA ALA A 536 -22.22 10.95 6.46
C ALA A 536 -22.17 10.08 7.73
N PHE A 537 -23.20 10.19 8.57
CA PHE A 537 -23.31 9.42 9.82
C PHE A 537 -23.16 7.92 9.58
N ASN A 538 -22.14 7.33 10.20
CA ASN A 538 -21.82 5.90 10.10
C ASN A 538 -21.55 5.40 8.66
N VAL A 539 -21.14 6.29 7.76
CA VAL A 539 -20.80 5.96 6.37
C VAL A 539 -19.35 6.32 6.13
N TRP A 540 -18.58 5.38 5.62
CA TRP A 540 -17.25 5.64 5.10
C TRP A 540 -17.31 5.88 3.58
N GLY A 541 -16.38 6.66 3.08
CA GLY A 541 -16.11 6.86 1.66
C GLY A 541 -14.62 6.97 1.44
N THR A 542 -14.18 6.86 0.19
CA THR A 542 -12.78 6.98 -0.18
C THR A 542 -12.55 8.15 -1.13
N GLN A 543 -11.34 8.71 -1.08
CA GLN A 543 -10.89 9.78 -1.95
C GLN A 543 -9.56 9.38 -2.58
N ILE A 544 -9.48 9.47 -3.90
CA ILE A 544 -8.29 9.20 -4.68
C ILE A 544 -7.63 10.53 -5.02
N THR A 545 -6.34 10.65 -4.71
CA THR A 545 -5.58 11.89 -4.91
C THR A 545 -4.26 11.60 -5.59
N GLU A 546 -3.93 12.42 -6.60
CA GLU A 546 -2.61 12.46 -7.21
C GLU A 546 -1.86 13.72 -6.80
N LEU A 547 -0.60 13.52 -6.40
CA LEU A 547 0.32 14.61 -6.08
C LEU A 547 1.53 14.59 -7.00
N ALA A 548 2.01 15.78 -7.37
CA ALA A 548 3.24 15.94 -8.13
C ALA A 548 4.43 15.44 -7.31
N GLY A 549 5.27 14.61 -7.91
CA GLY A 549 6.62 14.33 -7.44
C GLY A 549 7.58 15.44 -7.90
N GLN A 550 8.78 15.49 -7.33
CA GLN A 550 9.76 16.55 -7.65
C GLN A 550 10.21 16.57 -9.13
N ALA A 551 10.18 15.43 -9.77
CA ALA A 551 10.47 15.27 -11.19
C ALA A 551 9.21 14.86 -11.97
N ALA A 552 8.04 15.31 -11.52
CA ALA A 552 6.81 15.07 -12.28
C ALA A 552 6.99 15.60 -13.70
N LEU A 553 6.87 14.72 -14.65
CA LEU A 553 6.91 15.11 -16.05
C LEU A 553 5.71 16.00 -16.32
N PRO A 554 5.85 17.05 -17.17
CA PRO A 554 4.74 17.92 -17.51
C PRO A 554 3.52 17.11 -17.98
N LEU A 555 2.33 17.71 -17.91
CA LEU A 555 1.06 17.12 -18.43
C LEU A 555 1.20 16.43 -19.80
N ALA A 556 2.18 16.83 -20.60
CA ALA A 556 2.53 16.19 -21.87
C ALA A 556 2.83 14.67 -21.74
N CYS A 557 3.29 14.18 -20.61
CA CYS A 557 3.52 12.74 -20.42
C CYS A 557 2.20 11.94 -20.35
N ARG A 558 1.08 12.61 -20.04
CA ARG A 558 -0.25 12.03 -19.99
C ARG A 558 -0.98 12.03 -21.32
N LEU A 559 -0.65 12.99 -22.18
CA LEU A 559 -1.34 13.23 -23.46
C LEU A 559 -0.68 12.54 -24.66
N ILE A 560 0.64 12.30 -24.61
CA ILE A 560 1.39 11.77 -25.75
C ILE A 560 1.23 10.26 -25.92
N PHE A 561 0.89 9.52 -24.85
CA PHE A 561 0.84 8.07 -24.84
C PHE A 561 -0.51 7.47 -24.43
N ASP A 562 -1.56 8.27 -24.35
CA ASP A 562 -2.93 7.77 -24.10
C ASP A 562 -3.58 7.12 -25.35
N ASP A 563 -2.77 6.85 -26.37
CA ASP A 563 -3.24 6.29 -27.65
C ASP A 563 -3.12 4.76 -27.76
N GLY A 564 -2.72 4.09 -26.67
CA GLY A 564 -2.63 2.63 -26.65
C GLY A 564 -1.34 2.07 -27.24
N PHE A 565 -0.24 2.82 -27.23
CA PHE A 565 1.08 2.31 -27.61
C PHE A 565 1.48 1.08 -26.75
N GLU A 566 0.96 1.02 -25.52
CA GLU A 566 1.08 -0.15 -24.63
C GLU A 566 0.39 -1.40 -25.19
N ARG A 567 -0.53 -1.25 -26.14
CA ARG A 567 -1.20 -2.38 -26.79
C ARG A 567 -0.42 -2.98 -27.96
N SER A 568 0.77 -2.49 -28.25
CA SER A 568 1.52 -2.84 -29.47
C SER A 568 0.66 -2.70 -30.74
N SER A 569 -0.28 -1.75 -30.73
CA SER A 569 -1.29 -1.54 -31.77
C SER A 569 -1.24 -0.09 -32.21
N THR A 570 -1.12 0.12 -33.52
CA THR A 570 -1.22 1.42 -34.17
C THR A 570 -2.66 1.73 -34.64
N LEU A 571 -3.65 1.01 -34.13
CA LEU A 571 -5.04 1.09 -34.61
C LEU A 571 -5.72 2.45 -34.37
N ASN A 572 -5.20 3.23 -33.40
CA ASN A 572 -5.71 4.55 -33.08
C ASN A 572 -4.91 5.70 -33.74
N TRP A 573 -3.86 5.40 -34.48
CA TRP A 573 -3.11 6.42 -35.19
C TRP A 573 -3.82 6.75 -36.50
N SER A 574 -4.55 7.84 -36.52
CA SER A 574 -4.98 8.44 -37.77
C SER A 574 -3.80 9.22 -38.36
N PHE A 575 -3.09 8.63 -39.32
CA PHE A 575 -2.24 9.39 -40.23
C PHE A 575 -3.12 10.26 -41.13
N THR A 576 -3.46 11.45 -40.68
CA THR A 576 -3.73 12.52 -41.62
C THR A 576 -2.37 13.09 -41.99
N ALA A 577 -1.77 12.57 -43.03
CA ALA A 577 -0.65 13.24 -43.67
C ALA A 577 -1.13 14.63 -44.13
N PRO A 578 -0.33 15.68 -43.94
CA PRO A 578 -0.66 17.02 -44.41
C PRO A 578 -0.82 17.08 -45.93
#